data_522d5137f37af5f71118418197ea2ad6
#
_entry.id   522d5137f37af5f71118418197ea2ad6
#
_cell.length_a   1.000
_cell.length_b   1.000
_cell.length_c   1.000
_cell.angle_alpha   90.00
_cell.angle_beta   90.00
_cell.angle_gamma   90.00
#
_symmetry.space_group_name_H-M   'P 1'
#
loop_
_entity.id
_entity.type
_entity.pdbx_description
1 polymer ?
#
loop_
_entity_poly.entity_id
_entity_poly.type
_entity_poly.pdbx_seq_one_letter_code
_entity_poly.pdbx_strand_id
1 'polypeptide(L)'
;MDNPWKSIKLSDYENHMKLDSVKQLQTLNSMMKKQLDTSPARSVMILGIAGGNGLEHINTEKYTAVYGVDVNAEYLQEVEKRYAKLGGVLKCFCVDLTADISELPADDLVIANLLIEYIGYEYFQRVVKQVKPKYVSCGIQINTDKEFVSDSPYLHSFDGLDSVHHQIET
;
A
#
# COMPACT_ATOMS: atom_id res chain seq x y z
N MET A 1 -6.98 20.42 -1.78
CA MET A 1 -8.00 19.45 -1.33
C MET A 1 -7.28 18.43 -0.44
N ASP A 2 -7.84 18.13 0.70
CA ASP A 2 -7.17 17.17 1.61
C ASP A 2 -7.37 15.74 1.08
N ASN A 3 -6.33 14.92 1.14
CA ASN A 3 -6.36 13.56 0.64
C ASN A 3 -7.34 12.71 1.49
N PRO A 4 -8.41 12.13 0.93
CA PRO A 4 -9.44 11.43 1.69
C PRO A 4 -8.90 10.22 2.47
N TRP A 5 -7.82 9.59 2.02
CA TRP A 5 -7.18 8.49 2.75
C TRP A 5 -6.68 8.86 4.14
N LYS A 6 -6.43 10.15 4.41
CA LYS A 6 -6.03 10.63 5.75
C LYS A 6 -7.12 10.49 6.80
N SER A 7 -8.39 10.41 6.40
CA SER A 7 -9.55 10.39 7.30
C SER A 7 -10.26 9.04 7.37
N ILE A 8 -9.94 8.08 6.51
CA ILE A 8 -10.55 6.75 6.53
C ILE A 8 -9.99 5.96 7.71
N LYS A 9 -10.87 5.45 8.58
CA LYS A 9 -10.47 4.63 9.71
C LYS A 9 -9.92 3.28 9.23
N LEU A 10 -8.79 2.84 9.79
CA LEU A 10 -8.18 1.55 9.46
C LEU A 10 -9.15 0.39 9.67
N SER A 11 -9.95 0.42 10.75
CA SER A 11 -10.95 -0.60 11.04
C SER A 11 -12.00 -0.73 9.94
N ASP A 12 -12.47 0.39 9.38
CA ASP A 12 -13.46 0.39 8.31
C ASP A 12 -12.87 -0.18 7.02
N TYR A 13 -11.66 0.25 6.68
CA TYR A 13 -10.90 -0.27 5.55
C TYR A 13 -10.70 -1.80 5.67
N GLU A 14 -10.14 -2.27 6.78
CA GLU A 14 -9.84 -3.69 6.97
C GLU A 14 -11.12 -4.53 7.03
N ASN A 15 -12.17 -4.04 7.71
CA ASN A 15 -13.45 -4.74 7.78
C ASN A 15 -14.14 -4.86 6.42
N HIS A 16 -14.08 -3.80 5.60
CA HIS A 16 -14.56 -3.86 4.22
C HIS A 16 -13.77 -4.88 3.39
N MET A 17 -12.44 -4.75 3.39
CA MET A 17 -11.55 -5.55 2.54
C MET A 17 -11.57 -7.06 2.87
N LYS A 18 -11.88 -7.44 4.11
CA LYS A 18 -11.92 -8.84 4.54
C LYS A 18 -13.27 -9.53 4.35
N LEU A 19 -14.36 -8.80 4.01
CA LEU A 19 -15.67 -9.39 3.79
C LEU A 19 -15.62 -10.52 2.76
N ASP A 20 -16.42 -11.57 2.97
CA ASP A 20 -16.50 -12.71 2.04
C ASP A 20 -16.93 -12.31 0.62
N SER A 21 -17.72 -11.24 0.51
CA SER A 21 -18.12 -10.65 -0.77
C SER A 21 -17.02 -9.84 -1.46
N VAL A 22 -15.99 -9.40 -0.73
CA VAL A 22 -14.88 -8.57 -1.23
C VAL A 22 -13.60 -9.41 -1.37
N LYS A 23 -13.17 -10.08 -0.31
CA LYS A 23 -11.99 -10.96 -0.21
C LYS A 23 -10.65 -10.35 -0.67
N GLN A 24 -10.57 -9.04 -0.76
CA GLN A 24 -9.36 -8.36 -1.22
C GLN A 24 -8.23 -8.44 -0.19
N LEU A 25 -8.55 -8.39 1.11
CA LEU A 25 -7.52 -8.47 2.16
C LEU A 25 -6.75 -9.79 2.09
N GLN A 26 -7.47 -10.91 1.95
CA GLN A 26 -6.88 -12.25 1.86
C GLN A 26 -6.10 -12.44 0.56
N THR A 27 -6.62 -11.93 -0.55
CA THR A 27 -5.97 -12.00 -1.86
C THR A 27 -4.67 -11.19 -1.87
N LEU A 28 -4.70 -9.96 -1.33
CA LEU A 28 -3.52 -9.10 -1.22
C LEU A 28 -2.47 -9.69 -0.27
N ASN A 29 -2.87 -10.37 0.80
CA ASN A 29 -1.96 -11.08 1.69
C ASN A 29 -1.17 -12.16 0.94
N SER A 30 -1.88 -13.00 0.19
CA SER A 30 -1.26 -14.06 -0.61
C SER A 30 -0.38 -13.49 -1.72
N MET A 31 -0.80 -12.38 -2.35
CA MET A 31 -0.01 -11.67 -3.36
C MET A 31 1.28 -11.12 -2.75
N MET A 32 1.19 -10.44 -1.60
CA MET A 32 2.35 -9.90 -0.89
C MET A 32 3.36 -10.99 -0.56
N LYS A 33 2.89 -12.13 -0.03
CA LYS A 33 3.75 -13.30 0.22
C LYS A 33 4.51 -13.70 -1.02
N LYS A 34 3.82 -13.85 -2.15
CA LYS A 34 4.45 -14.25 -3.42
C LYS A 34 5.46 -13.20 -3.90
N GLN A 35 5.13 -11.91 -3.82
CA GLN A 35 6.02 -10.82 -4.21
C GLN A 35 7.32 -10.83 -3.38
N LEU A 36 7.21 -11.03 -2.08
CA LEU A 36 8.35 -11.09 -1.17
C LEU A 36 9.20 -12.36 -1.36
N ASP A 37 8.56 -13.52 -1.55
CA ASP A 37 9.27 -14.80 -1.68
C ASP A 37 10.02 -14.90 -3.02
N THR A 38 9.44 -14.40 -4.10
CA THR A 38 10.01 -14.56 -5.46
C THR A 38 11.04 -13.50 -5.83
N SER A 39 11.02 -12.33 -5.19
CA SER A 39 12.00 -11.28 -5.46
C SER A 39 13.37 -11.64 -4.92
N PRO A 40 14.47 -11.40 -5.68
CA PRO A 40 15.84 -11.55 -5.17
C PRO A 40 16.31 -10.35 -4.33
N ALA A 41 15.47 -9.33 -4.15
CA ALA A 41 15.81 -8.11 -3.40
C ALA A 41 16.08 -8.40 -1.91
N ARG A 42 16.91 -7.56 -1.31
CA ARG A 42 17.23 -7.61 0.13
C ARG A 42 16.65 -6.44 0.91
N SER A 43 16.05 -5.50 0.23
CA SER A 43 15.28 -4.40 0.80
C SER A 43 13.98 -4.20 0.02
N VAL A 44 12.95 -3.71 0.67
CA VAL A 44 11.63 -3.52 0.07
C VAL A 44 10.95 -2.27 0.60
N MET A 45 10.40 -1.48 -0.31
CA MET A 45 9.52 -0.36 0.01
C MET A 45 8.09 -0.71 -0.42
N ILE A 46 7.18 -0.67 0.55
CA ILE A 46 5.76 -0.96 0.35
C ILE A 46 5.00 0.35 0.37
N LEU A 47 4.47 0.73 -0.78
CA LEU A 47 3.70 1.96 -0.97
C LEU A 47 2.22 1.71 -0.69
N GLY A 48 1.59 2.56 0.11
CA GLY A 48 0.22 2.37 0.56
C GLY A 48 0.09 1.16 1.49
N ILE A 49 0.89 1.14 2.56
CA ILE A 49 1.02 -0.03 3.43
C ILE A 49 -0.24 -0.32 4.25
N ALA A 50 -1.12 0.66 4.44
CA ALA A 50 -2.32 0.57 5.26
C ALA A 50 -2.02 -0.03 6.66
N GLY A 51 -2.69 -1.10 7.06
CA GLY A 51 -2.46 -1.79 8.33
C GLY A 51 -1.31 -2.82 8.32
N GLY A 52 -0.54 -2.88 7.25
CA GLY A 52 0.61 -3.78 7.14
C GLY A 52 0.26 -5.22 6.75
N ASN A 53 -0.88 -5.42 6.08
CA ASN A 53 -1.28 -6.74 5.61
C ASN A 53 -0.18 -7.39 4.74
N GLY A 54 0.29 -8.55 5.16
CA GLY A 54 1.37 -9.30 4.49
C GLY A 54 2.77 -9.08 5.08
N LEU A 55 2.96 -8.14 6.01
CA LEU A 55 4.25 -7.96 6.70
C LEU A 55 4.66 -9.16 7.56
N GLU A 56 3.72 -10.00 7.94
CA GLU A 56 4.02 -11.28 8.62
C GLU A 56 4.87 -12.23 7.78
N HIS A 57 4.91 -12.01 6.46
CA HIS A 57 5.72 -12.82 5.52
C HIS A 57 7.16 -12.30 5.34
N ILE A 58 7.51 -11.19 6.01
CA ILE A 58 8.89 -10.68 5.97
C ILE A 58 9.83 -11.68 6.65
N ASN A 59 10.77 -12.20 5.86
CA ASN A 59 11.89 -12.98 6.36
C ASN A 59 13.08 -12.06 6.66
N THR A 60 13.39 -11.84 7.94
CA THR A 60 14.47 -10.94 8.37
C THR A 60 15.89 -11.48 8.11
N GLU A 61 16.03 -12.74 7.74
CA GLU A 61 17.31 -13.28 7.23
C GLU A 61 17.57 -12.82 5.79
N LYS A 62 16.49 -12.55 5.04
CA LYS A 62 16.55 -12.08 3.66
C LYS A 62 16.49 -10.55 3.57
N TYR A 63 15.47 -9.94 4.19
CA TYR A 63 15.24 -8.49 4.12
C TYR A 63 15.94 -7.77 5.25
N THR A 64 16.91 -6.94 4.91
CA THR A 64 17.68 -6.11 5.86
C THR A 64 17.03 -4.76 6.12
N ALA A 65 16.16 -4.32 5.24
CA ALA A 65 15.36 -3.09 5.37
C ALA A 65 13.98 -3.26 4.74
N VAL A 66 12.97 -2.80 5.45
CA VAL A 66 11.56 -2.75 5.01
C VAL A 66 11.05 -1.34 5.27
N TYR A 67 10.62 -0.65 4.23
CA TYR A 67 10.07 0.69 4.32
C TYR A 67 8.56 0.64 4.06
N GLY A 68 7.78 1.08 5.04
CA GLY A 68 6.33 1.24 4.91
C GLY A 68 5.98 2.68 4.65
N VAL A 69 5.28 2.96 3.55
CA VAL A 69 4.88 4.31 3.17
C VAL A 69 3.37 4.43 3.13
N ASP A 70 2.84 5.42 3.81
CA ASP A 70 1.41 5.74 3.76
C ASP A 70 1.19 7.24 4.01
N VAL A 71 0.05 7.75 3.58
CA VAL A 71 -0.37 9.13 3.84
C VAL A 71 -1.04 9.29 5.20
N ASN A 72 -1.52 8.18 5.77
CA ASN A 72 -2.26 8.15 7.03
C ASN A 72 -1.34 7.79 8.19
N ALA A 73 -1.05 8.78 9.05
CA ALA A 73 -0.16 8.61 10.19
C ALA A 73 -0.69 7.60 11.23
N GLU A 74 -2.01 7.50 11.41
CA GLU A 74 -2.61 6.53 12.34
C GLU A 74 -2.41 5.09 11.84
N TYR A 75 -2.46 4.86 10.52
CA TYR A 75 -2.15 3.57 9.92
C TYR A 75 -0.72 3.14 10.24
N LEU A 76 0.23 4.05 10.06
CA LEU A 76 1.64 3.77 10.32
C LEU A 76 1.92 3.48 11.80
N GLN A 77 1.30 4.20 12.72
CA GLN A 77 1.40 3.90 14.15
C GLN A 77 0.89 2.50 14.48
N GLU A 78 -0.21 2.08 13.87
CA GLU A 78 -0.73 0.73 14.07
C GLU A 78 0.17 -0.34 13.44
N VAL A 79 0.77 -0.07 12.28
CA VAL A 79 1.77 -0.93 11.65
C VAL A 79 2.98 -1.15 12.56
N GLU A 80 3.55 -0.07 13.09
CA GLU A 80 4.70 -0.14 14.00
C GLU A 80 4.38 -0.94 15.27
N LYS A 81 3.17 -0.80 15.79
CA LYS A 81 2.70 -1.55 16.95
C LYS A 81 2.49 -3.03 16.64
N ARG A 82 1.79 -3.36 15.55
CA ARG A 82 1.50 -4.75 15.15
C ARG A 82 2.76 -5.54 14.82
N TYR A 83 3.72 -4.88 14.20
CA TYR A 83 4.95 -5.50 13.70
C TYR A 83 6.20 -5.06 14.46
N ALA A 84 6.05 -4.71 15.74
CA ALA A 84 7.15 -4.29 16.60
C ALA A 84 8.31 -5.31 16.65
N LYS A 85 8.02 -6.59 16.42
CA LYS A 85 9.02 -7.66 16.34
C LYS A 85 10.01 -7.51 15.17
N LEU A 86 9.67 -6.74 14.14
CA LEU A 86 10.59 -6.43 13.04
C LEU A 86 11.67 -5.41 13.46
N GLY A 87 11.45 -4.71 14.57
CA GLY A 87 12.43 -3.80 15.17
C GLY A 87 12.99 -2.78 14.18
N GLY A 88 14.31 -2.63 14.16
CA GLY A 88 14.99 -1.68 13.28
C GLY A 88 14.98 -2.05 11.79
N VAL A 89 14.46 -3.22 11.41
CA VAL A 89 14.29 -3.60 9.99
C VAL A 89 13.15 -2.82 9.36
N LEU A 90 12.06 -2.59 10.10
CA LEU A 90 10.90 -1.81 9.64
C LEU A 90 11.07 -0.32 9.96
N LYS A 91 10.92 0.52 8.94
CA LYS A 91 10.85 1.97 9.09
C LYS A 91 9.66 2.52 8.30
N CYS A 92 8.84 3.34 8.94
CA CYS A 92 7.66 3.93 8.33
C CYS A 92 7.90 5.39 7.92
N PHE A 93 7.31 5.80 6.80
CA PHE A 93 7.33 7.15 6.26
C PHE A 93 5.90 7.65 6.03
N CYS A 94 5.52 8.74 6.70
CA CYS A 94 4.22 9.38 6.48
C CYS A 94 4.34 10.38 5.34
N VAL A 95 4.07 9.93 4.11
CA VAL A 95 4.30 10.70 2.89
C VAL A 95 3.08 10.67 2.00
N ASP A 96 2.65 11.84 1.54
CA ASP A 96 1.73 11.94 0.41
C ASP A 96 2.52 11.82 -0.89
N LEU A 97 2.34 10.70 -1.59
CA LEU A 97 3.08 10.40 -2.83
C LEU A 97 2.75 11.36 -3.99
N THR A 98 1.70 12.16 -3.84
CA THR A 98 1.34 13.22 -4.80
C THR A 98 1.97 14.59 -4.45
N ALA A 99 2.66 14.68 -3.31
CA ALA A 99 3.32 15.88 -2.83
C ALA A 99 4.87 15.75 -2.87
N ASP A 100 5.57 16.20 -1.83
CA ASP A 100 7.03 16.06 -1.72
C ASP A 100 7.40 14.63 -1.28
N ILE A 101 8.25 13.99 -2.07
CA ILE A 101 8.73 12.61 -1.84
C ILE A 101 10.24 12.54 -1.61
N SER A 102 10.89 13.70 -1.39
CA SER A 102 12.35 13.80 -1.28
C SER A 102 12.95 12.98 -0.12
N GLU A 103 12.17 12.71 0.91
CA GLU A 103 12.59 11.91 2.05
C GLU A 103 12.64 10.40 1.78
N LEU A 104 12.03 9.90 0.69
CA LEU A 104 12.05 8.48 0.36
C LEU A 104 13.47 8.04 -0.03
N PRO A 105 14.02 7.02 0.65
CA PRO A 105 15.34 6.49 0.33
C PRO A 105 15.31 5.66 -0.96
N ALA A 106 16.50 5.39 -1.50
CA ALA A 106 16.65 4.36 -2.52
C ALA A 106 16.35 2.98 -1.95
N ASP A 107 15.80 2.10 -2.77
CA ASP A 107 15.45 0.73 -2.37
C ASP A 107 15.56 -0.25 -3.54
N ASP A 108 15.72 -1.53 -3.26
CA ASP A 108 15.86 -2.57 -4.29
C ASP A 108 14.52 -3.00 -4.91
N LEU A 109 13.46 -3.09 -4.11
CA LEU A 109 12.12 -3.53 -4.52
C LEU A 109 11.06 -2.51 -4.10
N VAL A 110 10.24 -2.08 -5.04
CA VAL A 110 9.01 -1.34 -4.75
C VAL A 110 7.81 -2.24 -4.97
N ILE A 111 6.95 -2.34 -3.96
CA ILE A 111 5.64 -2.98 -4.03
C ILE A 111 4.54 -1.92 -3.94
N ALA A 112 3.62 -1.92 -4.89
CA ALA A 112 2.45 -1.05 -4.91
C ALA A 112 1.20 -1.88 -5.28
N ASN A 113 0.41 -2.22 -4.27
CA ASN A 113 -0.80 -3.01 -4.45
C ASN A 113 -2.03 -2.14 -4.21
N LEU A 114 -2.90 -1.99 -5.21
CA LEU A 114 -4.10 -1.14 -5.21
C LEU A 114 -3.78 0.32 -4.83
N LEU A 115 -2.68 0.85 -5.32
CA LEU A 115 -2.24 2.21 -5.03
C LEU A 115 -2.26 3.11 -6.27
N ILE A 116 -1.82 2.59 -7.40
CA ILE A 116 -1.69 3.39 -8.64
C ILE A 116 -3.03 3.99 -9.04
N GLU A 117 -4.12 3.30 -8.77
CA GLU A 117 -5.50 3.76 -8.96
C GLU A 117 -5.82 5.06 -8.21
N TYR A 118 -5.09 5.34 -7.12
CA TYR A 118 -5.34 6.51 -6.27
C TYR A 118 -4.33 7.64 -6.44
N ILE A 119 -3.11 7.34 -6.89
CA ILE A 119 -2.10 8.38 -7.13
C ILE A 119 -1.89 8.69 -8.62
N GLY A 120 -2.29 7.77 -9.51
CA GLY A 120 -2.08 7.88 -10.95
C GLY A 120 -0.65 7.54 -11.41
N TYR A 121 -0.51 7.33 -12.71
CA TYR A 121 0.74 6.90 -13.32
C TYR A 121 1.89 7.89 -13.16
N GLU A 122 1.62 9.18 -13.31
CA GLU A 122 2.64 10.22 -13.26
C GLU A 122 3.34 10.27 -11.90
N TYR A 123 2.56 10.25 -10.82
CA TYR A 123 3.11 10.24 -9.47
C TYR A 123 3.83 8.93 -9.16
N PHE A 124 3.30 7.80 -9.60
CA PHE A 124 3.98 6.52 -9.44
C PHE A 124 5.34 6.50 -10.16
N GLN A 125 5.40 7.00 -11.40
CA GLN A 125 6.68 7.14 -12.14
C GLN A 125 7.66 8.06 -11.41
N ARG A 126 7.18 9.13 -10.79
CA ARG A 126 8.01 10.04 -9.99
C ARG A 126 8.61 9.32 -8.77
N VAL A 127 7.82 8.49 -8.09
CA VAL A 127 8.31 7.66 -6.97
C VAL A 127 9.38 6.68 -7.45
N VAL A 128 9.16 5.99 -8.56
CA VAL A 128 10.14 5.06 -9.14
C VAL A 128 11.45 5.78 -9.51
N LYS A 129 11.39 6.99 -10.06
CA LYS A 129 12.57 7.80 -10.36
C LYS A 129 13.33 8.23 -9.10
N GLN A 130 12.64 8.52 -8.00
CA GLN A 130 13.23 8.89 -6.71
C GLN A 130 13.90 7.69 -6.04
N VAL A 131 13.18 6.59 -5.92
CA VAL A 131 13.59 5.38 -5.18
C VAL A 131 14.63 4.57 -5.97
N LYS A 132 14.57 4.61 -7.30
CA LYS A 132 15.46 3.89 -8.25
C LYS A 132 15.53 2.37 -7.97
N PRO A 133 14.40 1.68 -7.86
CA PRO A 133 14.39 0.26 -7.56
C PRO A 133 14.93 -0.57 -8.72
N LYS A 134 15.51 -1.74 -8.38
CA LYS A 134 15.85 -2.77 -9.37
C LYS A 134 14.64 -3.56 -9.82
N TYR A 135 13.66 -3.69 -8.93
CA TYR A 135 12.43 -4.46 -9.14
C TYR A 135 11.22 -3.66 -8.72
N VAL A 136 10.16 -3.78 -9.50
CA VAL A 136 8.85 -3.20 -9.20
C VAL A 136 7.80 -4.30 -9.33
N SER A 137 6.95 -4.42 -8.32
CA SER A 137 5.83 -5.36 -8.34
C SER A 137 4.55 -4.62 -7.96
N CYS A 138 3.54 -4.66 -8.83
CA CYS A 138 2.29 -3.96 -8.65
C CYS A 138 1.11 -4.92 -8.73
N GLY A 139 0.14 -4.73 -7.82
CA GLY A 139 -1.20 -5.26 -7.95
C GLY A 139 -2.15 -4.12 -8.32
N ILE A 140 -2.85 -4.24 -9.43
CA ILE A 140 -3.83 -3.24 -9.88
C ILE A 140 -5.21 -3.88 -9.99
N GLN A 141 -6.24 -3.10 -9.67
CA GLN A 141 -7.61 -3.50 -9.88
C GLN A 141 -8.12 -2.92 -11.20
N ILE A 142 -8.60 -3.79 -12.06
CA ILE A 142 -9.29 -3.41 -13.29
C ILE A 142 -10.79 -3.55 -13.02
N ASN A 143 -11.51 -2.43 -13.06
CA ASN A 143 -12.96 -2.43 -12.87
C ASN A 143 -13.66 -2.54 -14.22
N THR A 144 -14.60 -3.48 -14.33
CA THR A 144 -15.47 -3.63 -15.50
C THR A 144 -16.71 -2.73 -15.40
N ASP A 145 -17.02 -2.26 -14.20
CA ASP A 145 -18.16 -1.43 -13.87
C ASP A 145 -17.72 -0.03 -13.43
N LYS A 146 -18.69 0.90 -13.34
CA LYS A 146 -18.40 2.27 -12.89
C LYS A 146 -18.09 2.36 -11.39
N GLU A 147 -18.57 1.40 -10.61
CA GLU A 147 -18.34 1.33 -9.18
C GLU A 147 -17.06 0.55 -8.90
N PHE A 148 -16.08 1.21 -8.28
CA PHE A 148 -14.78 0.60 -7.94
C PHE A 148 -14.70 0.12 -6.48
N VAL A 149 -15.64 0.54 -5.62
CA VAL A 149 -15.78 0.05 -4.25
C VAL A 149 -16.97 -0.89 -4.18
N SER A 150 -16.74 -2.12 -3.74
CA SER A 150 -17.80 -3.12 -3.56
C SER A 150 -18.77 -2.69 -2.46
N ASP A 151 -20.05 -3.04 -2.61
CA ASP A 151 -21.07 -2.74 -1.61
C ASP A 151 -20.77 -3.42 -0.27
N SER A 152 -20.88 -2.67 0.83
CA SER A 152 -20.65 -3.16 2.18
C SER A 152 -21.26 -2.23 3.24
N PRO A 153 -21.41 -2.69 4.50
CA PRO A 153 -21.80 -1.82 5.61
C PRO A 153 -20.87 -0.63 5.87
N TYR A 154 -19.67 -0.64 5.29
CA TYR A 154 -18.64 0.39 5.46
C TYR A 154 -18.55 1.36 4.28
N LEU A 155 -19.44 1.25 3.29
CA LEU A 155 -19.36 1.99 2.03
C LEU A 155 -19.23 3.50 2.22
N HIS A 156 -19.95 4.09 3.19
CA HIS A 156 -19.90 5.53 3.47
C HIS A 156 -18.52 6.03 3.92
N SER A 157 -17.67 5.17 4.47
CA SER A 157 -16.29 5.54 4.82
C SER A 157 -15.44 5.85 3.59
N PHE A 158 -15.89 5.45 2.40
CA PHE A 158 -15.16 5.56 1.13
C PHE A 158 -15.74 6.61 0.17
N ASP A 159 -16.79 7.34 0.55
CA ASP A 159 -17.49 8.31 -0.32
C ASP A 159 -16.55 9.38 -0.92
N GLY A 160 -15.48 9.75 -0.22
CA GLY A 160 -14.51 10.73 -0.70
C GLY A 160 -13.51 10.21 -1.73
N LEU A 161 -13.41 8.89 -1.94
CA LEU A 161 -12.39 8.30 -2.80
C LEU A 161 -12.58 8.58 -4.29
N ASP A 162 -13.80 8.87 -4.73
CA ASP A 162 -14.09 9.26 -6.13
C ASP A 162 -13.22 10.43 -6.60
N SER A 163 -12.86 11.32 -5.68
CA SER A 163 -12.06 12.52 -6.01
C SER A 163 -10.59 12.21 -6.33
N VAL A 164 -10.09 11.05 -5.96
CA VAL A 164 -8.69 10.64 -6.13
C VAL A 164 -8.53 9.33 -6.91
N HIS A 165 -9.64 8.64 -7.23
CA HIS A 165 -9.59 7.38 -7.97
C HIS A 165 -9.35 7.61 -9.46
N HIS A 166 -8.40 6.86 -10.03
CA HIS A 166 -8.10 6.81 -11.46
C HIS A 166 -8.43 5.43 -12.00
N GLN A 167 -9.36 5.34 -12.94
CA GLN A 167 -9.63 4.06 -13.60
C GLN A 167 -8.45 3.64 -14.45
N ILE A 168 -7.99 2.41 -14.27
CA ILE A 168 -6.93 1.81 -15.08
C ILE A 168 -7.58 1.08 -16.24
N GLU A 169 -7.23 1.50 -17.45
CA GLU A 169 -7.65 0.87 -18.70
C GLU A 169 -6.53 -0.03 -19.23
N THR A 170 -6.91 -1.15 -19.86
CA THR A 170 -5.99 -2.11 -20.49
C THR A 170 -5.76 -1.79 -21.94
#